data_18d8124d66425417a397f1d83d8081a6
#
_entry.id   18d8124d66425417a397f1d83d8081a6
#
_cell.length_a   1.000
_cell.length_b   1.000
_cell.length_c   1.000
_cell.angle_alpha   90.00
_cell.angle_beta   90.00
_cell.angle_gamma   90.00
#
_symmetry.space_group_name_H-M   'P 1'
#
loop_
_entity.id
_entity.type
_entity.pdbx_description
1 polymer ?
#
loop_
_entity_poly.entity_id
_entity_poly.type
_entity_poly.pdbx_seq_one_letter_code
_entity_poly.pdbx_strand_id
1 'polypeptide(L)'
;MSTRALIAKELKNGKYKTIYCHNDGYPKGVGKTLLTEYNTEEKLDALLNLGDLSILGKQLAPDPTKPHRHLDWQRDVTLAYGRDVGEKNTGAREYTYRRLLKASDADYIYVLGEDGTWQFTNAKKEPTVWKNLSEELQSEIQASEKQEGNNETEETEGLTQSM
;
A
#
# COMPACT_ATOMS: atom_id res chain seq x y z
N MET A 1 16.84 -1.63 5.45
CA MET A 1 16.04 -2.80 5.11
C MET A 1 14.65 -2.37 4.65
N SER A 2 14.13 -3.05 3.65
CA SER A 2 12.81 -2.71 3.12
C SER A 2 11.70 -3.24 4.03
N THR A 3 10.66 -2.43 4.21
CA THR A 3 9.43 -2.88 4.85
C THR A 3 8.57 -3.55 3.80
N ARG A 4 8.24 -4.82 3.99
CA ARG A 4 7.56 -5.67 3.02
C ARG A 4 6.08 -5.79 3.34
N ALA A 5 5.27 -5.94 2.30
CA ALA A 5 3.82 -6.07 2.46
C ALA A 5 3.24 -7.14 1.54
N LEU A 6 2.11 -7.70 1.97
CA LEU A 6 1.21 -8.44 1.09
C LEU A 6 -0.01 -7.54 0.84
N ILE A 7 -0.50 -7.58 -0.39
CA ILE A 7 -1.69 -6.85 -0.81
C ILE A 7 -2.69 -7.88 -1.31
N ALA A 8 -3.86 -7.92 -0.71
CA ALA A 8 -4.83 -8.96 -0.99
C ALA A 8 -6.23 -8.42 -1.16
N LYS A 9 -7.04 -9.17 -1.92
CA LYS A 9 -8.47 -8.94 -2.09
C LYS A 9 -9.21 -10.18 -1.61
N GLU A 10 -10.18 -9.98 -0.74
CA GLU A 10 -11.08 -11.06 -0.30
C GLU A 10 -12.00 -11.47 -1.44
N LEU A 11 -12.01 -12.75 -1.80
CA LEU A 11 -12.83 -13.30 -2.86
C LEU A 11 -14.10 -13.91 -2.29
N LYS A 12 -15.11 -14.07 -3.13
CA LYS A 12 -16.41 -14.68 -2.76
C LYS A 12 -16.28 -16.11 -2.24
N ASN A 13 -15.23 -16.82 -2.68
CA ASN A 13 -14.98 -18.20 -2.23
C ASN A 13 -14.25 -18.28 -0.87
N GLY A 14 -14.05 -17.16 -0.22
CA GLY A 14 -13.36 -17.09 1.07
C GLY A 14 -11.85 -17.09 1.00
N LYS A 15 -11.28 -17.13 -0.19
CA LYS A 15 -9.83 -17.02 -0.38
C LYS A 15 -9.41 -15.58 -0.64
N TYR A 16 -8.12 -15.35 -0.68
CA TYR A 16 -7.52 -14.02 -0.80
C TYR A 16 -6.56 -14.01 -1.99
N LYS A 17 -6.90 -13.24 -3.02
CA LYS A 17 -6.01 -13.05 -4.17
C LYS A 17 -4.94 -12.07 -3.76
N THR A 18 -3.67 -12.52 -3.78
CA THR A 18 -2.58 -11.88 -3.06
C THR A 18 -1.36 -11.65 -3.95
N ILE A 19 -0.77 -10.46 -3.83
CA ILE A 19 0.54 -10.14 -4.39
C ILE A 19 1.46 -9.63 -3.29
N TYR A 20 2.76 -9.63 -3.58
CA TYR A 20 3.81 -9.17 -2.69
C TYR A 20 4.30 -7.78 -3.12
N CYS A 21 4.66 -6.93 -2.15
CA CYS A 21 5.30 -5.64 -2.41
C CYS A 21 6.56 -5.51 -1.55
N HIS A 22 7.70 -5.25 -2.19
CA HIS A 22 9.00 -5.29 -1.53
C HIS A 22 9.33 -4.02 -0.75
N ASN A 23 8.91 -2.86 -1.21
CA ASN A 23 9.34 -1.58 -0.64
C ASN A 23 8.17 -0.79 -0.06
N ASP A 24 8.47 -0.02 0.99
CA ASP A 24 7.58 0.96 1.61
C ASP A 24 6.24 0.38 2.07
N GLY A 25 6.28 -0.86 2.60
CA GLY A 25 5.08 -1.60 2.98
C GLY A 25 4.35 -1.09 4.22
N TYR A 26 4.86 -0.08 4.91
CA TYR A 26 4.24 0.48 6.11
C TYR A 26 2.97 1.28 5.75
N PRO A 27 2.06 1.53 6.74
CA PRO A 27 0.77 2.15 6.43
C PRO A 27 0.83 3.51 5.74
N LYS A 28 1.78 4.36 6.05
CA LYS A 28 1.94 5.67 5.39
C LYS A 28 2.49 5.56 3.96
N GLY A 29 3.08 4.42 3.61
CA GLY A 29 3.56 4.13 2.26
C GLY A 29 2.52 3.38 1.44
N VAL A 30 2.67 2.07 1.35
CA VAL A 30 1.74 1.19 0.62
C VAL A 30 0.30 1.39 1.08
N GLY A 31 0.06 1.44 2.40
CA GLY A 31 -1.28 1.59 2.93
C GLY A 31 -1.99 2.84 2.40
N LYS A 32 -1.33 3.99 2.47
CA LYS A 32 -1.88 5.25 1.98
C LYS A 32 -2.18 5.19 0.49
N THR A 33 -1.26 4.64 -0.30
CA THR A 33 -1.44 4.52 -1.75
C THR A 33 -2.60 3.61 -2.10
N LEU A 34 -2.74 2.48 -1.40
CA LEU A 34 -3.88 1.58 -1.60
C LEU A 34 -5.20 2.28 -1.29
N LEU A 35 -5.25 2.99 -0.18
CA LEU A 35 -6.48 3.65 0.27
C LEU A 35 -6.91 4.77 -0.68
N THR A 36 -5.98 5.54 -1.21
CA THR A 36 -6.29 6.70 -2.05
C THR A 36 -6.41 6.36 -3.54
N GLU A 37 -5.58 5.44 -4.05
CA GLU A 37 -5.49 5.18 -5.49
C GLU A 37 -6.09 3.84 -5.93
N TYR A 38 -6.24 2.88 -5.01
CA TYR A 38 -6.74 1.53 -5.31
C TYR A 38 -7.93 1.18 -4.43
N ASN A 39 -8.83 2.14 -4.26
CA ASN A 39 -9.96 2.07 -3.35
C ASN A 39 -11.23 1.47 -3.98
N THR A 40 -11.15 1.01 -5.23
CA THR A 40 -12.24 0.30 -5.89
C THR A 40 -11.80 -1.09 -6.27
N GLU A 41 -12.76 -2.01 -6.39
CA GLU A 41 -12.49 -3.38 -6.81
C GLU A 41 -11.80 -3.42 -8.17
N GLU A 42 -12.28 -2.60 -9.11
CA GLU A 42 -11.73 -2.53 -10.46
C GLU A 42 -10.26 -2.09 -10.47
N LYS A 43 -9.94 -1.04 -9.74
CA LYS A 43 -8.56 -0.54 -9.66
C LYS A 43 -7.63 -1.55 -8.98
N LEU A 44 -8.10 -2.19 -7.92
CA LEU A 44 -7.33 -3.21 -7.24
C LEU A 44 -7.11 -4.45 -8.13
N ASP A 45 -8.14 -4.87 -8.88
CA ASP A 45 -8.00 -6.00 -9.80
C ASP A 45 -6.92 -5.74 -10.84
N ALA A 46 -6.86 -4.53 -11.39
CA ALA A 46 -5.81 -4.14 -12.34
C ALA A 46 -4.43 -4.22 -11.70
N LEU A 47 -4.29 -3.80 -10.45
CA LEU A 47 -3.04 -3.90 -9.71
C LEU A 47 -2.65 -5.36 -9.46
N LEU A 48 -3.57 -6.17 -8.97
CA LEU A 48 -3.31 -7.58 -8.68
C LEU A 48 -2.92 -8.37 -9.94
N ASN A 49 -3.43 -7.97 -11.10
CA ASN A 49 -3.08 -8.60 -12.38
C ASN A 49 -1.62 -8.37 -12.79
N LEU A 50 -0.96 -7.35 -12.23
CA LEU A 50 0.48 -7.16 -12.44
C LEU A 50 1.32 -8.18 -11.69
N GLY A 51 0.80 -8.76 -10.61
CA GLY A 51 1.56 -9.66 -9.75
C GLY A 51 2.45 -8.91 -8.78
N ASP A 52 3.53 -9.57 -8.35
CA ASP A 52 4.43 -9.05 -7.34
C ASP A 52 5.09 -7.74 -7.75
N LEU A 53 5.26 -6.85 -6.78
CA LEU A 53 5.76 -5.49 -7.00
C LEU A 53 7.06 -5.23 -6.26
N SER A 54 7.95 -4.48 -6.89
CA SER A 54 9.06 -3.85 -6.20
C SER A 54 8.58 -2.59 -5.48
N ILE A 55 7.83 -1.74 -6.21
CA ILE A 55 7.34 -0.45 -5.70
C ILE A 55 5.88 -0.29 -6.11
N LEU A 56 5.04 0.14 -5.16
CA LEU A 56 3.66 0.54 -5.43
C LEU A 56 3.63 2.05 -5.66
N GLY A 57 3.18 2.47 -6.83
CA GLY A 57 3.04 3.88 -7.17
C GLY A 57 1.59 4.29 -7.33
N LYS A 58 1.34 5.58 -7.39
CA LYS A 58 0.00 6.14 -7.61
C LYS A 58 -0.53 5.81 -8.99
N GLN A 59 0.35 5.71 -9.98
CA GLN A 59 0.01 5.35 -11.35
C GLN A 59 0.37 3.91 -11.62
N LEU A 60 -0.54 3.20 -12.27
CA LEU A 60 -0.33 1.80 -12.59
C LEU A 60 0.56 1.63 -13.83
N ALA A 61 0.30 2.40 -14.87
CA ALA A 61 0.97 2.27 -16.17
C ALA A 61 2.03 3.34 -16.34
N PRO A 62 3.23 2.96 -16.83
CA PRO A 62 4.29 3.93 -17.09
C PRO A 62 4.05 4.72 -18.39
N ASP A 63 4.71 5.86 -18.50
CA ASP A 63 4.82 6.59 -19.76
C ASP A 63 5.69 5.76 -20.72
N PRO A 64 5.15 5.32 -21.86
CA PRO A 64 5.90 4.45 -22.77
C PRO A 64 7.08 5.13 -23.48
N THR A 65 7.17 6.46 -23.42
CA THR A 65 8.26 7.20 -24.04
C THR A 65 9.50 7.33 -23.17
N LYS A 66 9.43 6.87 -21.91
CA LYS A 66 10.54 6.96 -20.94
C LYS A 66 10.89 5.58 -20.41
N PRO A 67 12.16 5.39 -19.96
CA PRO A 67 12.51 4.13 -19.32
C PRO A 67 11.70 3.88 -18.05
N HIS A 68 11.37 2.61 -17.81
CA HIS A 68 10.73 2.18 -16.58
C HIS A 68 11.17 0.75 -16.27
N ARG A 69 12.21 0.59 -15.45
CA ARG A 69 12.85 -0.70 -15.16
C ARG A 69 13.53 -0.64 -13.78
N HIS A 70 14.06 -1.75 -13.33
CA HIS A 70 14.57 -1.94 -11.97
C HIS A 70 15.50 -0.82 -11.47
N LEU A 71 16.47 -0.38 -12.25
CA LEU A 71 17.43 0.64 -11.82
C LEU A 71 17.12 2.04 -12.36
N ASP A 72 16.04 2.19 -13.10
CA ASP A 72 15.69 3.45 -13.75
C ASP A 72 14.17 3.49 -13.94
N TRP A 73 13.47 3.70 -12.83
CA TRP A 73 12.00 3.69 -12.84
C TRP A 73 11.42 5.09 -12.79
N GLN A 74 10.20 5.22 -13.31
CA GLN A 74 9.48 6.49 -13.30
C GLN A 74 8.91 6.76 -11.91
N ARG A 75 9.02 8.01 -11.48
CA ARG A 75 8.51 8.44 -10.19
C ARG A 75 6.98 8.30 -10.14
N ASP A 76 6.48 7.85 -8.99
CA ASP A 76 5.05 7.64 -8.71
C ASP A 76 4.38 6.56 -9.60
N VAL A 77 5.16 5.78 -10.32
CA VAL A 77 4.65 4.68 -11.14
C VAL A 77 5.00 3.34 -10.50
N THR A 78 4.03 2.45 -10.48
CA THR A 78 4.21 1.09 -9.96
C THR A 78 5.29 0.36 -10.76
N LEU A 79 6.24 -0.26 -10.05
CA LEU A 79 7.30 -1.07 -10.64
C LEU A 79 7.03 -2.54 -10.33
N ALA A 80 6.63 -3.30 -11.36
CA ALA A 80 6.26 -4.70 -11.23
C ALA A 80 7.39 -5.61 -11.68
N TYR A 81 7.65 -6.66 -10.91
CA TYR A 81 8.73 -7.60 -11.24
C TYR A 81 8.51 -8.31 -12.58
N GLY A 82 7.26 -8.67 -12.89
CA GLY A 82 6.96 -9.35 -14.16
C GLY A 82 7.03 -8.40 -15.35
N ARG A 83 6.22 -7.35 -15.32
CA ARG A 83 6.08 -6.41 -16.44
C ARG A 83 7.36 -5.62 -16.72
N ASP A 84 8.02 -5.12 -15.66
CA ASP A 84 9.07 -4.10 -15.80
C ASP A 84 10.48 -4.65 -15.63
N VAL A 85 10.64 -5.78 -14.94
CA VAL A 85 11.94 -6.42 -14.69
C VAL A 85 12.10 -7.71 -15.48
N GLY A 86 10.99 -8.31 -15.92
CA GLY A 86 11.01 -9.54 -16.71
C GLY A 86 11.15 -10.82 -15.88
N GLU A 87 10.85 -10.76 -14.58
CA GLU A 87 10.87 -11.95 -13.73
C GLU A 87 9.67 -12.85 -14.00
N LYS A 88 9.86 -14.15 -13.84
CA LYS A 88 8.81 -15.16 -14.03
C LYS A 88 8.21 -15.57 -12.69
N ASN A 89 7.01 -16.16 -12.75
CA ASN A 89 6.32 -16.71 -11.58
C ASN A 89 6.01 -15.65 -10.51
N THR A 90 5.65 -14.45 -10.99
CA THR A 90 5.34 -13.31 -10.13
C THR A 90 3.84 -13.03 -10.04
N GLY A 91 3.00 -13.88 -10.64
CA GLY A 91 1.55 -13.67 -10.67
C GLY A 91 0.90 -13.78 -9.29
N ALA A 92 -0.29 -13.19 -9.17
CA ALA A 92 -1.08 -13.25 -7.95
C ALA A 92 -1.45 -14.70 -7.59
N ARG A 93 -1.55 -14.95 -6.29
CA ARG A 93 -1.88 -16.27 -5.75
C ARG A 93 -3.17 -16.18 -4.93
N GLU A 94 -3.95 -17.26 -4.92
CA GLU A 94 -5.11 -17.34 -4.05
C GLU A 94 -4.73 -18.13 -2.80
N TYR A 95 -4.81 -17.46 -1.66
CA TYR A 95 -4.49 -18.06 -0.37
C TYR A 95 -5.73 -18.20 0.50
N THR A 96 -5.78 -19.28 1.30
CA THR A 96 -6.69 -19.34 2.44
C THR A 96 -6.24 -18.31 3.47
N TYR A 97 -7.10 -17.96 4.41
CA TYR A 97 -6.74 -17.01 5.48
C TYR A 97 -5.49 -17.48 6.26
N ARG A 98 -5.47 -18.77 6.60
CA ARG A 98 -4.34 -19.35 7.32
C ARG A 98 -3.04 -19.22 6.53
N ARG A 99 -3.10 -19.50 5.22
CA ARG A 99 -1.94 -19.39 4.35
C ARG A 99 -1.49 -17.95 4.19
N LEU A 100 -2.43 -17.02 4.10
CA LEU A 100 -2.13 -15.59 4.00
C LEU A 100 -1.28 -15.11 5.17
N LEU A 101 -1.63 -15.52 6.39
CA LEU A 101 -0.89 -15.14 7.59
C LEU A 101 0.51 -15.74 7.65
N LYS A 102 0.76 -16.84 6.95
CA LYS A 102 2.04 -17.56 6.96
C LYS A 102 2.85 -17.38 5.69
N ALA A 103 2.32 -16.67 4.71
CA ALA A 103 2.81 -16.75 3.33
C ALA A 103 4.16 -16.09 3.08
N SER A 104 4.65 -15.22 3.95
CA SER A 104 5.92 -14.55 3.70
C SER A 104 6.47 -13.90 4.95
N ASP A 105 7.65 -13.28 4.79
CA ASP A 105 8.26 -12.44 5.82
C ASP A 105 7.72 -11.01 5.80
N ALA A 106 6.52 -10.79 5.29
CA ALA A 106 5.93 -9.48 5.21
C ALA A 106 5.69 -8.88 6.60
N ASP A 107 5.98 -7.60 6.72
CA ASP A 107 5.73 -6.84 7.94
C ASP A 107 4.27 -6.48 8.08
N TYR A 108 3.60 -6.20 6.97
CA TYR A 108 2.19 -5.79 6.93
C TYR A 108 1.42 -6.59 5.89
N ILE A 109 0.15 -6.86 6.19
CA ILE A 109 -0.78 -7.49 5.25
C ILE A 109 -1.99 -6.56 5.12
N TYR A 110 -2.30 -6.16 3.87
CA TYR A 110 -3.43 -5.28 3.54
C TYR A 110 -4.47 -6.09 2.80
N VAL A 111 -5.73 -5.99 3.23
CA VAL A 111 -6.85 -6.73 2.62
C VAL A 111 -7.99 -5.78 2.30
N LEU A 112 -8.44 -5.78 1.05
CA LEU A 112 -9.71 -5.16 0.67
C LEU A 112 -10.80 -6.22 0.86
N GLY A 113 -11.69 -5.98 1.83
CA GLY A 113 -12.81 -6.89 2.10
C GLY A 113 -13.90 -6.77 1.05
N GLU A 114 -14.82 -7.73 1.04
CA GLU A 114 -15.98 -7.72 0.13
C GLU A 114 -16.85 -6.49 0.33
N ASP A 115 -16.83 -5.90 1.52
CA ASP A 115 -17.56 -4.66 1.84
C ASP A 115 -16.88 -3.39 1.31
N GLY A 116 -15.75 -3.52 0.64
CA GLY A 116 -15.00 -2.39 0.11
C GLY A 116 -14.13 -1.65 1.13
N THR A 117 -13.94 -2.22 2.30
CA THR A 117 -13.14 -1.63 3.37
C THR A 117 -11.73 -2.21 3.40
N TRP A 118 -10.73 -1.34 3.42
CA TRP A 118 -9.34 -1.74 3.61
C TRP A 118 -9.05 -1.97 5.08
N GLN A 119 -8.52 -3.15 5.39
CA GLN A 119 -8.00 -3.51 6.71
C GLN A 119 -6.56 -3.95 6.59
N PHE A 120 -5.81 -3.84 7.68
CA PHE A 120 -4.41 -4.30 7.69
C PHE A 120 -4.05 -4.89 9.05
N THR A 121 -3.01 -5.69 9.05
CA THR A 121 -2.40 -6.19 10.28
C THR A 121 -0.89 -6.02 10.22
N ASN A 122 -0.29 -5.75 11.37
CA ASN A 122 1.15 -5.82 11.53
C ASN A 122 1.50 -7.28 11.78
N ALA A 123 1.90 -7.99 10.72
CA ALA A 123 2.05 -9.44 10.75
C ALA A 123 3.16 -9.94 11.68
N LYS A 124 4.14 -9.12 11.98
CA LYS A 124 5.26 -9.49 12.85
C LYS A 124 5.01 -9.17 14.31
N LYS A 125 4.35 -8.04 14.59
CA LYS A 125 4.14 -7.58 15.97
C LYS A 125 2.80 -8.01 16.54
N GLU A 126 1.75 -7.92 15.73
CA GLU A 126 0.38 -8.18 16.16
C GLU A 126 -0.38 -8.99 15.11
N PRO A 127 0.13 -10.20 14.74
CA PRO A 127 -0.57 -11.02 13.75
C PRO A 127 -1.98 -11.31 14.23
N THR A 128 -2.93 -11.33 13.30
CA THR A 128 -4.37 -11.52 13.55
C THR A 128 -5.09 -10.34 14.20
N VAL A 129 -4.40 -9.27 14.54
CA VAL A 129 -5.06 -8.03 14.99
C VAL A 129 -5.28 -7.15 13.77
N TRP A 130 -6.51 -7.10 13.27
CA TRP A 130 -6.87 -6.33 12.07
C TRP A 130 -7.40 -4.97 12.47
N LYS A 131 -6.90 -3.95 11.79
CA LYS A 131 -7.27 -2.55 12.01
C LYS A 131 -7.83 -1.96 10.74
N ASN A 132 -8.75 -1.00 10.88
CA ASN A 132 -9.25 -0.25 9.74
C ASN A 132 -8.17 0.71 9.24
N LEU A 133 -7.80 0.58 7.96
CA LEU A 133 -6.70 1.35 7.39
C LEU A 133 -7.01 2.84 7.35
N SER A 134 -8.22 3.20 6.97
CA SER A 134 -8.64 4.61 6.91
C SER A 134 -8.59 5.27 8.28
N GLU A 135 -9.08 4.59 9.31
CA GLU A 135 -9.05 5.11 10.68
C GLU A 135 -7.63 5.28 11.20
N GLU A 136 -6.76 4.31 10.93
CA GLU A 136 -5.36 4.36 11.37
C GLU A 136 -4.63 5.53 10.72
N LEU A 137 -4.81 5.73 9.42
CA LEU A 137 -4.17 6.82 8.69
C LEU A 137 -4.70 8.19 9.11
N GLN A 138 -6.00 8.29 9.39
CA GLN A 138 -6.59 9.52 9.89
C GLN A 138 -6.03 9.88 11.26
N SER A 139 -5.91 8.89 12.15
CA SER A 139 -5.32 9.08 13.47
C SER A 139 -3.88 9.57 13.38
N GLU A 140 -3.06 8.95 12.54
CA GLU A 140 -1.67 9.35 12.33
C GLU A 140 -1.56 10.73 11.69
N ILE A 141 -2.39 11.03 10.69
CA ILE A 141 -2.41 12.32 10.01
C ILE A 141 -2.82 13.43 11.00
N GLN A 142 -3.85 13.19 11.81
CA GLN A 142 -4.30 14.15 12.82
C GLN A 142 -3.22 14.43 13.86
N ALA A 143 -2.51 13.41 14.31
CA ALA A 143 -1.40 13.58 15.24
C ALA A 143 -0.26 14.40 14.63
N SER A 144 0.07 14.12 13.37
CA SER A 144 1.10 14.83 12.63
C SER A 144 0.69 16.29 12.36
N GLU A 145 -0.53 16.51 11.91
CA GLU A 145 -1.09 17.85 11.68
C GLU A 145 -1.17 18.66 12.96
N LYS A 146 -1.48 18.02 14.08
CA LYS A 146 -1.57 18.68 15.37
C LYS A 146 -0.22 19.25 15.80
N GLN A 147 0.88 18.51 15.56
CA GLN A 147 2.23 18.98 15.84
C GLN A 147 2.64 20.10 14.89
N GLU A 148 2.42 19.91 13.61
CA GLU A 148 2.72 20.91 12.58
C GLU A 148 1.82 22.13 12.74
N GLY A 149 0.55 21.91 13.04
CA GLY A 149 -0.44 22.96 13.26
C GLY A 149 -0.07 23.86 14.44
N ASN A 150 0.44 23.31 15.52
CA ASN A 150 0.91 24.11 16.65
C ASN A 150 2.06 25.03 16.26
N ASN A 151 3.03 24.53 15.50
CA ASN A 151 4.15 25.30 15.01
C ASN A 151 3.71 26.36 14.00
N GLU A 152 2.86 25.97 13.05
CA GLU A 152 2.30 26.87 12.05
C GLU A 152 1.42 27.96 12.70
N THR A 153 0.64 27.60 13.72
CA THR A 153 -0.21 28.55 14.44
C THR A 153 0.64 29.62 15.11
N GLU A 154 1.74 29.26 15.72
CA GLU A 154 2.66 30.23 16.32
C GLU A 154 3.23 31.19 15.29
N GLU A 155 3.69 30.65 14.15
CA GLU A 155 4.19 31.45 13.03
C GLU A 155 3.11 32.33 12.42
N THR A 156 1.92 31.79 12.24
CA THR A 156 0.78 32.51 11.67
C THR A 156 0.33 33.63 12.60
N GLU A 157 0.28 33.38 13.90
CA GLU A 157 -0.05 34.42 14.89
C GLU A 157 0.95 35.55 14.84
N GLY A 158 2.24 35.23 14.73
CA GLY A 158 3.29 36.23 14.58
C GLY A 158 3.09 37.06 13.32
N LEU A 159 2.78 36.44 12.19
CA LEU A 159 2.54 37.13 10.93
C LEU A 159 1.26 37.97 11.00
N THR A 160 0.21 37.44 11.62
CA THR A 160 -1.06 38.14 11.76
C THR A 160 -0.90 39.38 12.66
N GLN A 161 -0.14 39.26 13.71
CA GLN A 161 0.16 40.38 14.61
C GLN A 161 0.97 41.48 13.92
N SER A 162 1.81 41.09 12.96
CA SER A 162 2.61 42.03 12.20
C SER A 162 1.84 42.77 11.13
N MET A 163 0.65 42.30 10.82
CA MET A 163 -0.25 42.96 9.90
C MET A 163 -1.25 43.84 10.63
#